data_d6ef7a7ea983637ca8c0fbcd4098fd75
#
_entry.id   d6ef7a7ea983637ca8c0fbcd4098fd75
#
_cell.length_a   1.000
_cell.length_b   1.000
_cell.length_c   1.000
_cell.angle_alpha   90.00
_cell.angle_beta   90.00
_cell.angle_gamma   90.00
#
_symmetry.space_group_name_H-M   'P 1'
#
loop_
_entity.id
_entity.type
_entity.pdbx_description
1 polymer ?
#
loop_
_entity_poly.entity_id
_entity_poly.type
_entity_poly.pdbx_seq_one_letter_code
_entity_poly.pdbx_strand_id
1 'polypeptide(L)' 'MELMQLVYRSLAVERPSTRGLQRILEVARRRNATEGLTGLLVHDQGCFVQWLEGPPDGLDRVWESIRRDRRHEHIE' A
#
# COMPACT_ATOMS: atom_id res chain seq x y z
N MET A 1 -8.49 19.39 10.77
CA MET A 1 -7.50 18.56 10.07
C MET A 1 -8.11 18.06 8.77
N GLU A 2 -7.40 18.26 7.69
CA GLU A 2 -7.84 17.74 6.38
C GLU A 2 -7.46 16.28 6.26
N LEU A 3 -8.38 15.46 5.76
CA LEU A 3 -8.14 14.05 5.46
C LEU A 3 -8.38 13.81 3.97
N MET A 4 -7.51 13.01 3.38
CA MET A 4 -7.64 12.59 1.99
C MET A 4 -7.67 11.07 1.91
N GLN A 5 -8.22 10.57 0.83
CA GLN A 5 -8.29 9.14 0.54
C GLN A 5 -7.56 8.84 -0.76
N LEU A 6 -6.97 7.67 -0.82
CA LEU A 6 -6.31 7.15 -2.01
C LEU A 6 -6.67 5.68 -2.16
N VAL A 7 -7.09 5.30 -3.35
CA VAL A 7 -7.33 3.89 -3.70
C VAL A 7 -6.53 3.57 -4.94
N TYR A 8 -5.81 2.46 -4.93
CA TYR A 8 -5.12 1.99 -6.11
C TYR A 8 -5.16 0.46 -6.17
N ARG A 9 -4.89 -0.05 -7.35
CA ARG A 9 -4.64 -1.48 -7.55
C ARG A 9 -3.35 -1.65 -8.34
N SER A 10 -2.73 -2.80 -8.17
CA SER A 10 -1.51 -3.15 -8.88
C SER A 10 -1.38 -4.66 -9.00
N LEU A 11 -0.47 -5.10 -9.85
CA LEU A 11 -0.17 -6.51 -10.03
C LEU A 11 1.16 -6.83 -9.35
N ALA A 12 1.22 -7.94 -8.63
CA ALA A 12 2.47 -8.43 -8.07
C ALA A 12 3.37 -8.92 -9.22
N VAL A 13 4.64 -8.53 -9.20
CA VAL A 13 5.62 -9.02 -10.18
C VAL A 13 5.83 -10.52 -10.00
N GLU A 14 5.92 -10.95 -8.74
CA GLU A 14 5.94 -12.36 -8.39
C GLU A 14 4.84 -12.61 -7.36
N ARG A 15 4.14 -13.73 -7.50
CA ARG A 15 3.11 -14.08 -6.53
C ARG A 15 3.76 -14.33 -5.17
N PRO A 16 3.43 -13.57 -4.13
CA PRO A 16 4.07 -13.73 -2.82
C PRO A 16 3.63 -15.02 -2.15
N SER A 17 4.55 -15.63 -1.37
CA SER A 17 4.20 -16.71 -0.46
C SER A 17 3.36 -16.14 0.69
N THR A 18 2.74 -17.02 1.48
CA THR A 18 1.98 -16.60 2.66
C THR A 18 2.85 -15.78 3.62
N ARG A 19 4.08 -16.22 3.86
CA ARG A 19 5.02 -15.47 4.71
C ARG A 19 5.41 -14.15 4.10
N GLY A 20 5.65 -14.12 2.78
CA GLY A 20 5.97 -12.90 2.07
C GLY A 20 4.83 -11.88 2.15
N LEU A 21 3.60 -12.33 2.01
CA LEU A 21 2.43 -11.48 2.12
C LEU A 21 2.28 -10.90 3.53
N GLN A 22 2.47 -11.72 4.57
CA GLN A 22 2.44 -11.25 5.95
C GLN A 22 3.47 -10.15 6.19
N ARG A 23 4.68 -10.32 5.65
CA ARG A 23 5.75 -9.32 5.76
C ARG A 23 5.36 -8.01 5.06
N ILE A 24 4.77 -8.08 3.88
CA ILE A 24 4.28 -6.91 3.16
C ILE A 24 3.26 -6.15 4.01
N LEU A 25 2.32 -6.87 4.62
CA LEU A 25 1.30 -6.28 5.47
C LEU A 25 1.89 -5.60 6.71
N GLU A 26 2.87 -6.24 7.35
CA GLU A 26 3.54 -5.66 8.52
C GLU A 26 4.27 -4.36 8.18
N VAL A 27 5.01 -4.36 7.08
CA VAL A 27 5.74 -3.18 6.62
C VAL A 27 4.77 -2.06 6.29
N ALA A 28 3.68 -2.38 5.59
CA ALA A 28 2.66 -1.40 5.24
C ALA A 28 2.01 -0.78 6.49
N ARG A 29 1.69 -1.60 7.49
CA ARG A 29 1.10 -1.10 8.73
C ARG A 29 2.02 -0.15 9.48
N ARG A 30 3.31 -0.47 9.58
CA ARG A 30 4.29 0.39 10.23
C ARG A 30 4.44 1.71 9.51
N ARG A 31 4.58 1.65 8.18
CA ARG A 31 4.70 2.84 7.35
C ARG A 31 3.47 3.73 7.50
N ASN A 32 2.28 3.14 7.40
CA ASN A 32 1.04 3.88 7.51
C ASN A 32 0.88 4.53 8.88
N ALA A 33 1.19 3.79 9.95
CA ALA A 33 1.12 4.33 11.31
C ALA A 33 2.07 5.50 11.51
N THR A 34 3.30 5.41 10.98
CA THR A 34 4.29 6.49 11.06
C THR A 34 3.78 7.76 10.38
N GLU A 35 3.04 7.62 9.30
CA GLU A 35 2.53 8.75 8.52
C GLU A 35 1.11 9.17 8.93
N GLY A 36 0.56 8.58 9.97
CA GLY A 36 -0.78 8.90 10.45
C GLY A 36 -1.90 8.38 9.55
N LEU A 37 -1.63 7.33 8.77
CA LEU A 37 -2.59 6.77 7.84
C LEU A 37 -3.31 5.56 8.43
N THR A 38 -4.56 5.39 8.02
CA THR A 38 -5.31 4.15 8.17
C THR A 38 -5.55 3.57 6.80
N GLY A 39 -5.81 2.28 6.71
CA GLY A 39 -6.08 1.69 5.41
C GLY A 39 -6.33 0.19 5.45
N LEU A 40 -6.61 -0.33 4.27
CA LEU A 40 -6.89 -1.73 4.05
C LEU A 40 -6.13 -2.18 2.81
N LEU A 41 -5.43 -3.31 2.92
CA LEU A 41 -4.74 -3.94 1.79
C LEU A 41 -5.34 -5.31 1.56
N VAL A 42 -5.80 -5.54 0.33
CA VAL A 42 -6.37 -6.82 -0.10
C VAL A 42 -5.49 -7.39 -1.21
N HIS A 43 -5.23 -8.67 -1.13
CA HIS A 43 -4.49 -9.41 -2.14
C HIS A 43 -5.30 -10.61 -2.60
N ASP A 44 -5.44 -10.76 -3.91
CA ASP A 44 -6.10 -11.91 -4.51
C ASP A 44 -5.46 -12.21 -5.86
N GLN A 45 -4.99 -13.45 -6.04
CA GLN A 45 -4.46 -13.96 -7.31
C GLN A 45 -3.42 -13.03 -7.96
N GLY A 46 -2.51 -12.49 -7.15
CA GLY A 46 -1.45 -11.61 -7.65
C GLY A 46 -1.87 -10.16 -7.85
N CYS A 47 -3.10 -9.82 -7.53
CA CYS A 47 -3.61 -8.45 -7.61
C CYS A 47 -3.68 -7.84 -6.21
N PHE A 48 -3.14 -6.63 -6.04
CA PHE A 48 -3.28 -5.86 -4.82
C PHE A 48 -4.29 -4.74 -5.02
N VAL A 49 -5.15 -4.54 -4.04
CA VAL A 49 -5.99 -3.34 -3.94
C VAL A 49 -5.76 -2.74 -2.57
N GLN A 50 -5.43 -1.48 -2.51
CA GLN A 50 -5.21 -0.80 -1.25
C GLN A 50 -6.00 0.50 -1.18
N TRP A 51 -6.62 0.72 -0.03
CA TRP A 51 -7.29 1.96 0.33
C TRP A 51 -6.54 2.58 1.49
N LEU A 52 -6.25 3.88 1.39
CA LEU A 52 -5.54 4.64 2.42
C LEU A 52 -6.29 5.92 2.71
N GLU A 53 -6.27 6.34 3.98
CA GLU A 53 -6.86 7.61 4.41
C GLU A 53 -5.95 8.27 5.45
N GLY A 54 -5.78 9.57 5.33
CA GLY A 54 -5.01 10.31 6.29
C GLY A 54 -4.62 11.69 5.81
N PRO A 55 -3.67 12.34 6.50
CA PRO A 55 -3.19 13.66 6.12
C PRO A 55 -2.56 13.65 4.72
N PRO A 56 -2.77 14.73 3.92
CA PRO A 56 -2.25 14.79 2.54
C PRO A 56 -0.74 14.54 2.46
N ASP A 57 0.05 15.14 3.34
CA ASP A 57 1.51 14.99 3.30
C ASP A 57 1.93 13.53 3.52
N GLY A 58 1.30 12.85 4.47
CA GLY A 58 1.56 11.45 4.74
C GLY A 58 1.17 10.56 3.56
N LEU A 59 0.02 10.84 2.93
CA LEU A 59 -0.41 10.12 1.74
C LEU A 59 0.58 10.29 0.60
N ASP A 60 1.07 11.51 0.36
CA ASP A 60 2.03 11.77 -0.71
C ASP A 60 3.31 10.99 -0.50
N ARG A 61 3.86 10.97 0.71
CA ARG A 61 5.08 10.22 1.01
C ARG A 61 4.90 8.72 0.81
N VAL A 62 3.78 8.18 1.28
CA VAL A 62 3.49 6.76 1.14
C VAL A 62 3.24 6.40 -0.33
N TRP A 63 2.50 7.25 -1.06
CA TRP A 63 2.25 7.04 -2.48
C TRP A 63 3.54 6.99 -3.29
N GLU A 64 4.49 7.89 -3.04
CA GLU A 64 5.79 7.85 -3.70
C GLU A 64 6.56 6.57 -3.39
N SER A 65 6.50 6.10 -2.14
CA SER A 65 7.10 4.82 -1.76
C SER A 65 6.47 3.65 -2.51
N ILE A 66 5.15 3.64 -2.63
CA ILE A 66 4.41 2.60 -3.35
C ILE A 66 4.80 2.58 -4.83
N ARG A 67 4.84 3.74 -5.45
CA ARG A 67 5.18 3.87 -6.88
C ARG A 67 6.59 3.37 -7.21
N ARG A 68 7.52 3.51 -6.26
CA ARG A 68 8.90 3.07 -6.43
C ARG A 68 9.14 1.61 -6.09
N ASP A 69 8.18 0.96 -5.48
CA ASP A 69 8.31 -0.43 -5.06
C ASP A 69 8.23 -1.35 -6.27
N ARG A 70 9.29 -2.12 -6.50
CA ARG A 70 9.40 -3.00 -7.66
C ARG A 70 8.73 -4.35 -7.47
N ARG A 71 8.12 -4.59 -6.31
CA ARG A 71 7.39 -5.85 -6.06
C ARG A 71 6.05 -5.90 -6.76
N HIS A 72 5.61 -4.79 -7.32
CA HIS A 72 4.37 -4.72 -8.09
C HIS A 72 4.53 -3.81 -9.32
N GLU A 73 3.58 -3.92 -10.23
CA GLU A 73 3.56 -3.18 -11.50
C GLU A 73 2.11 -2.87 -11.89
N HIS A 74 1.93 -2.13 -12.99
CA HIS A 74 0.61 -1.74 -13.49
C HIS A 74 -0.25 -1.09 -12.41
N ILE A 75 0.33 -0.10 -11.72
CA ILE A 75 -0.37 0.63 -10.66
C ILE A 75 -1.41 1.57 -11.29
N GLU A 76 -2.64 1.47 -10.82
CA GLU A 76 -3.76 2.30 -11.30
C GLU A 76 -4.49 3.00 -10.18
#